data_c7db2664fb697cff4dc1604abb8c9b05
#
_entry.id   c7db2664fb697cff4dc1604abb8c9b05
#
_cell.length_a   1.000
_cell.length_b   1.000
_cell.length_c   1.000
_cell.angle_alpha   90.00
_cell.angle_beta   90.00
_cell.angle_gamma   90.00
#
_symmetry.space_group_name_H-M   'P 1'
#
loop_
_entity.id
_entity.type
_entity.pdbx_description
1 polymer ?
#
loop_
_entity_poly.entity_id
_entity_poly.type
_entity_poly.pdbx_seq_one_letter_code
_entity_poly.pdbx_strand_id
1 'polypeptide(L)'
;ENYLTILDYKSSAHSFNFSDAYYGLAMQMITYLDVALLNADKLLAGKTLPAGAFYLHVKNPFIKQNSFMTLEDYQKTIITDYKLKGLLLNDTAVLDLIDPAVESGQASEIFTFKKLKAGNLGKNDDLITLDDFNHLIAKNRANMVEAGEKILSGDLKLDPIKERPYTPTVSGPYRAISQFDNTLPENRYRKYIKLSKEDVLSKIKEEIEGHNQESNEEGEEQ
;
A
#
# COMPACT_ATOMS: atom_id res chain seq x y z
N GLU A 1 20.92 -5.33 -12.79
CA GLU A 1 19.55 -4.97 -12.34
C GLU A 1 19.64 -3.82 -11.35
N ASN A 2 18.67 -2.92 -11.38
CA ASN A 2 18.52 -1.84 -10.43
C ASN A 2 17.30 -2.12 -9.56
N TYR A 3 17.33 -1.63 -8.34
CA TYR A 3 16.21 -1.74 -7.39
C TYR A 3 15.73 -0.35 -7.01
N LEU A 4 14.41 -0.12 -7.10
CA LEU A 4 13.80 1.17 -6.84
C LEU A 4 12.94 1.11 -5.58
N THR A 5 13.16 2.07 -4.70
CA THR A 5 12.40 2.23 -3.46
C THR A 5 11.76 3.61 -3.41
N ILE A 6 10.50 3.67 -3.01
CA ILE A 6 9.79 4.92 -2.74
C ILE A 6 9.74 5.16 -1.24
N LEU A 7 10.01 6.38 -0.83
CA LEU A 7 9.86 6.86 0.54
C LEU A 7 8.91 8.05 0.58
N ASP A 8 7.79 7.89 1.27
CA ASP A 8 6.76 8.93 1.43
C ASP A 8 6.73 9.42 2.88
N TYR A 9 6.87 10.74 3.06
CA TYR A 9 6.90 11.39 4.37
C TYR A 9 5.49 11.69 4.86
N LYS A 10 5.15 11.20 6.07
CA LYS A 10 3.82 11.40 6.68
C LYS A 10 3.93 12.11 8.03
N SER A 11 3.06 13.08 8.27
CA SER A 11 2.95 13.77 9.56
C SER A 11 2.19 12.97 10.63
N SER A 12 1.54 11.86 10.25
CA SER A 12 0.85 10.93 11.14
C SER A 12 1.29 9.49 10.87
N ALA A 13 1.08 8.60 11.83
CA ALA A 13 1.42 7.19 11.67
C ALA A 13 0.62 6.56 10.52
N HIS A 14 1.32 6.00 9.55
CA HIS A 14 0.76 5.30 8.40
C HIS A 14 1.38 3.91 8.27
N SER A 15 0.60 2.99 7.76
CA SER A 15 1.04 1.66 7.32
C SER A 15 0.31 1.31 6.04
N PHE A 16 0.86 0.41 5.24
CA PHE A 16 0.18 -0.07 4.05
C PHE A 16 -1.04 -0.91 4.45
N ASN A 17 -2.17 -0.68 3.77
CA ASN A 17 -3.40 -1.41 4.00
C ASN A 17 -3.84 -2.05 2.68
N PHE A 18 -3.74 -3.38 2.59
CA PHE A 18 -4.09 -4.13 1.39
C PHE A 18 -5.56 -3.98 0.99
N SER A 19 -6.48 -3.98 1.97
CA SER A 19 -7.91 -3.77 1.67
C SER A 19 -8.15 -2.38 1.09
N ASP A 20 -7.53 -1.34 1.67
CA ASP A 20 -7.67 0.03 1.16
C ASP A 20 -7.10 0.17 -0.25
N ALA A 21 -5.97 -0.48 -0.54
CA ALA A 21 -5.37 -0.51 -1.88
C ALA A 21 -6.30 -1.22 -2.89
N TYR A 22 -6.87 -2.36 -2.51
CA TYR A 22 -7.82 -3.11 -3.33
C TYR A 22 -9.05 -2.28 -3.72
N TYR A 23 -9.63 -1.58 -2.73
CA TYR A 23 -10.83 -0.74 -2.94
C TYR A 23 -10.53 0.65 -3.53
N GLY A 24 -9.30 0.97 -3.88
CA GLY A 24 -8.90 2.25 -4.44
C GLY A 24 -8.88 3.42 -3.44
N LEU A 25 -8.72 3.14 -2.14
CA LEU A 25 -8.69 4.16 -1.09
C LEU A 25 -7.28 4.59 -0.67
N ALA A 26 -6.26 3.78 -0.99
CA ALA A 26 -4.86 4.04 -0.67
C ALA A 26 -3.98 3.86 -1.92
N MET A 27 -4.21 4.70 -2.93
CA MET A 27 -3.58 4.58 -4.26
C MET A 27 -2.20 5.25 -4.35
N GLN A 28 -1.93 6.26 -3.54
CA GLN A 28 -0.78 7.17 -3.68
C GLN A 28 0.57 6.44 -3.75
N MET A 29 0.83 5.55 -2.81
CA MET A 29 2.12 4.87 -2.69
C MET A 29 2.43 4.00 -3.92
N ILE A 30 1.45 3.22 -4.35
CA ILE A 30 1.60 2.33 -5.52
C ILE A 30 1.68 3.16 -6.80
N THR A 31 0.95 4.28 -6.90
CA THR A 31 1.04 5.21 -8.04
C THR A 31 2.45 5.80 -8.15
N TYR A 32 3.04 6.23 -7.04
CA TYR A 32 4.41 6.78 -7.06
C TYR A 32 5.43 5.72 -7.49
N LEU A 33 5.30 4.50 -6.97
CA LEU A 33 6.15 3.39 -7.37
C LEU A 33 6.02 3.09 -8.87
N ASP A 34 4.79 3.00 -9.37
CA ASP A 34 4.50 2.73 -10.77
C ASP A 34 5.08 3.80 -11.71
N VAL A 35 4.81 5.07 -11.43
CA VAL A 35 5.33 6.19 -12.23
C VAL A 35 6.86 6.24 -12.20
N ALA A 36 7.47 5.96 -11.07
CA ALA A 36 8.92 5.92 -10.94
C ALA A 36 9.54 4.76 -11.75
N LEU A 37 8.91 3.57 -11.72
CA LEU A 37 9.34 2.41 -12.53
C LEU A 37 9.20 2.69 -14.04
N LEU A 38 8.08 3.29 -14.47
CA LEU A 38 7.84 3.65 -15.88
C LEU A 38 8.85 4.68 -16.44
N ASN A 39 9.46 5.46 -15.57
CA ASN A 39 10.44 6.46 -15.96
C ASN A 39 11.89 6.11 -15.55
N ALA A 40 12.09 4.91 -15.02
CA ALA A 40 13.40 4.50 -14.50
C ALA A 40 14.50 4.46 -15.56
N ASP A 41 14.16 4.11 -16.80
CA ASP A 41 15.08 4.09 -17.96
C ASP A 41 15.66 5.46 -18.31
N LYS A 42 14.97 6.55 -17.94
CA LYS A 42 15.46 7.92 -18.10
C LYS A 42 16.54 8.30 -17.09
N LEU A 43 16.62 7.59 -15.99
CA LEU A 43 17.49 7.88 -14.85
C LEU A 43 18.59 6.82 -14.68
N LEU A 44 18.30 5.58 -15.01
CA LEU A 44 19.16 4.42 -14.75
C LEU A 44 19.29 3.56 -16.01
N ALA A 45 20.49 3.09 -16.28
CA ALA A 45 20.70 2.10 -17.34
C ALA A 45 20.37 0.70 -16.84
N GLY A 46 19.60 -0.07 -17.62
CA GLY A 46 19.26 -1.46 -17.35
C GLY A 46 17.88 -1.65 -16.70
N LYS A 47 17.54 -2.91 -16.44
CA LYS A 47 16.23 -3.29 -15.88
C LYS A 47 16.10 -2.81 -14.43
N THR A 48 15.01 -2.13 -14.13
CA THR A 48 14.68 -1.66 -12.76
C THR A 48 13.49 -2.42 -12.23
N LEU A 49 13.61 -2.91 -10.98
CA LEU A 49 12.60 -3.68 -10.28
C LEU A 49 12.14 -2.94 -9.03
N PRO A 50 10.87 -3.10 -8.59
CA PRO A 50 10.41 -2.58 -7.32
C PRO A 50 11.11 -3.31 -6.17
N ALA A 51 11.71 -2.56 -5.26
CA ALA A 51 12.32 -3.09 -4.05
C ALA A 51 11.50 -2.82 -2.81
N GLY A 52 10.82 -1.66 -2.76
CA GLY A 52 9.99 -1.32 -1.62
C GLY A 52 9.24 -0.01 -1.79
N ALA A 53 8.25 0.17 -0.93
CA ALA A 53 7.47 1.39 -0.84
C ALA A 53 7.13 1.65 0.63
N PHE A 54 7.68 2.71 1.22
CA PHE A 54 7.67 2.93 2.66
C PHE A 54 7.11 4.29 3.05
N TYR A 55 6.50 4.32 4.23
CA TYR A 55 6.13 5.54 4.94
C TYR A 55 7.17 5.85 6.01
N LEU A 56 7.64 7.09 6.04
CA LEU A 56 8.43 7.65 7.14
C LEU A 56 7.58 8.63 7.93
N HIS A 57 7.37 8.35 9.21
CA HIS A 57 6.70 9.24 10.13
C HIS A 57 7.67 10.33 10.59
N VAL A 58 7.39 11.60 10.22
CA VAL A 58 8.30 12.75 10.51
C VAL A 58 8.00 13.51 11.79
N LYS A 59 6.89 13.17 12.48
CA LYS A 59 6.51 13.83 13.73
C LYS A 59 7.07 13.06 14.92
N ASN A 60 7.61 13.77 15.89
CA ASN A 60 8.07 13.14 17.14
C ASN A 60 6.94 12.33 17.78
N PRO A 61 7.18 11.05 18.11
CA PRO A 61 6.19 10.22 18.74
C PRO A 61 5.83 10.73 20.12
N PHE A 62 4.54 10.69 20.46
CA PHE A 62 4.10 10.95 21.81
C PHE A 62 4.15 9.67 22.63
N ILE A 63 5.22 9.50 23.41
CA ILE A 63 5.42 8.32 24.25
C ILE A 63 4.75 8.55 25.60
N LYS A 64 3.75 7.72 25.93
CA LYS A 64 3.17 7.70 27.28
C LYS A 64 4.22 7.11 28.22
N GLN A 65 4.75 7.97 29.09
CA GLN A 65 5.71 7.54 30.09
C GLN A 65 4.99 6.79 31.21
N ASN A 66 5.37 5.52 31.40
CA ASN A 66 5.06 4.80 32.63
C ASN A 66 6.17 5.08 33.65
N SER A 67 5.83 5.13 34.93
CA SER A 67 6.71 5.55 36.04
C SER A 67 8.02 4.77 36.19
N PHE A 68 8.24 3.71 35.43
CA PHE A 68 9.41 2.84 35.49
C PHE A 68 10.20 2.75 34.16
N MET A 69 9.93 3.62 33.19
CA MET A 69 10.64 3.59 31.91
C MET A 69 12.06 4.16 32.08
N THR A 70 13.08 3.40 31.74
CA THR A 70 14.46 3.88 31.71
C THR A 70 14.72 4.77 30.49
N LEU A 71 15.80 5.54 30.50
CA LEU A 71 16.21 6.33 29.33
C LEU A 71 16.48 5.45 28.11
N GLU A 72 17.04 4.28 28.33
CA GLU A 72 17.31 3.31 27.25
C GLU A 72 16.02 2.76 26.64
N ASP A 73 15.01 2.42 27.46
CA ASP A 73 13.70 1.98 26.97
C ASP A 73 12.98 3.09 26.18
N TYR A 74 13.11 4.33 26.66
CA TYR A 74 12.56 5.50 25.95
C TYR A 74 13.22 5.67 24.59
N GLN A 75 14.54 5.60 24.48
CA GLN A 75 15.27 5.69 23.22
C GLN A 75 14.89 4.54 22.26
N LYS A 76 14.81 3.32 22.74
CA LYS A 76 14.37 2.15 21.93
C LYS A 76 12.96 2.33 21.40
N THR A 77 12.06 2.88 22.23
CA THR A 77 10.67 3.14 21.80
C THR A 77 10.62 4.19 20.69
N ILE A 78 11.39 5.28 20.81
CA ILE A 78 11.51 6.31 19.77
C ILE A 78 12.02 5.69 18.46
N ILE A 79 13.14 4.96 18.51
CA ILE A 79 13.72 4.33 17.31
C ILE A 79 12.71 3.38 16.66
N THR A 80 11.98 2.60 17.46
CA THR A 80 10.97 1.68 16.94
C THR A 80 9.83 2.40 16.24
N ASP A 81 9.41 3.56 16.73
CA ASP A 81 8.31 4.35 16.13
C ASP A 81 8.72 5.00 14.80
N TYR A 82 10.00 5.33 14.64
CA TYR A 82 10.57 5.85 13.39
C TYR A 82 10.90 4.80 12.34
N LYS A 83 10.76 3.50 12.63
CA LYS A 83 10.98 2.47 11.61
C LYS A 83 10.08 2.69 10.41
N LEU A 84 10.65 2.51 9.24
CA LEU A 84 9.93 2.56 7.96
C LEU A 84 8.91 1.43 7.91
N LYS A 85 7.66 1.79 7.60
CA LYS A 85 6.53 0.87 7.49
C LYS A 85 6.02 0.87 6.05
N GLY A 86 5.76 -0.31 5.50
CA GLY A 86 5.30 -0.42 4.12
C GLY A 86 5.74 -1.73 3.48
N LEU A 87 5.77 -1.77 2.17
CA LEU A 87 6.05 -2.98 1.41
C LEU A 87 7.54 -3.14 1.12
N LEU A 88 8.06 -4.36 1.28
CA LEU A 88 9.41 -4.75 0.88
C LEU A 88 9.34 -6.00 0.00
N LEU A 89 10.16 -6.03 -1.05
CA LEU A 89 10.37 -7.24 -1.84
C LEU A 89 10.93 -8.36 -0.94
N ASN A 90 10.28 -9.51 -0.95
CA ASN A 90 10.68 -10.68 -0.19
C ASN A 90 11.93 -11.35 -0.81
N ASP A 91 13.02 -10.60 -0.78
CA ASP A 91 14.33 -11.02 -1.28
C ASP A 91 15.41 -10.54 -0.31
N THR A 92 16.19 -11.48 0.21
CA THR A 92 17.27 -11.18 1.17
C THR A 92 18.38 -10.35 0.54
N ALA A 93 18.67 -10.53 -0.75
CA ALA A 93 19.68 -9.76 -1.46
C ALA A 93 19.27 -8.29 -1.54
N VAL A 94 17.98 -8.00 -1.73
CA VAL A 94 17.45 -6.63 -1.72
C VAL A 94 17.56 -6.01 -0.32
N LEU A 95 17.24 -6.76 0.74
CA LEU A 95 17.42 -6.26 2.10
C LEU A 95 18.89 -5.95 2.39
N ASP A 96 19.82 -6.83 1.98
CA ASP A 96 21.25 -6.62 2.18
C ASP A 96 21.80 -5.39 1.43
N LEU A 97 21.13 -4.96 0.34
CA LEU A 97 21.47 -3.73 -0.36
C LEU A 97 20.95 -2.47 0.36
N ILE A 98 19.73 -2.52 0.92
CA ILE A 98 19.10 -1.34 1.54
C ILE A 98 19.40 -1.20 3.03
N ASP A 99 19.75 -2.30 3.70
CA ASP A 99 20.17 -2.31 5.12
C ASP A 99 21.28 -3.35 5.34
N PRO A 100 22.51 -3.05 4.89
CA PRO A 100 23.65 -3.96 4.98
C PRO A 100 24.10 -4.24 6.42
N ALA A 101 23.60 -3.50 7.41
CA ALA A 101 23.96 -3.69 8.82
C ALA A 101 23.21 -4.86 9.46
N VAL A 102 22.17 -5.41 8.85
CA VAL A 102 21.37 -6.49 9.41
C VAL A 102 22.02 -7.84 9.23
N GLU A 103 22.53 -8.39 10.32
CA GLU A 103 23.10 -9.74 10.35
C GLU A 103 22.03 -10.83 10.52
N SER A 104 22.39 -12.08 10.17
CA SER A 104 21.50 -13.24 10.37
C SER A 104 21.10 -13.40 11.84
N GLY A 105 19.81 -13.50 12.08
CA GLY A 105 19.22 -13.58 13.42
C GLY A 105 18.82 -12.24 14.02
N GLN A 106 19.12 -11.11 13.35
CA GLN A 106 18.84 -9.76 13.84
C GLN A 106 17.60 -9.15 13.17
N ALA A 107 17.00 -8.17 13.85
CA ALA A 107 15.97 -7.30 13.31
C ALA A 107 16.61 -6.01 12.77
N SER A 108 16.11 -5.50 11.66
CA SER A 108 16.52 -4.20 11.15
C SER A 108 16.19 -3.09 12.17
N GLU A 109 17.07 -2.10 12.29
CA GLU A 109 16.81 -0.88 13.06
C GLU A 109 16.05 0.16 12.22
N ILE A 110 16.15 0.07 10.89
CA ILE A 110 15.53 1.00 9.95
C ILE A 110 14.12 0.55 9.55
N PHE A 111 13.92 -0.76 9.40
CA PHE A 111 12.67 -1.36 8.92
C PHE A 111 11.99 -2.24 9.96
N THR A 112 10.76 -2.66 9.69
CA THR A 112 10.00 -3.60 10.53
C THR A 112 10.34 -5.07 10.29
N PHE A 113 11.40 -5.38 9.53
CA PHE A 113 11.77 -6.72 9.12
C PHE A 113 12.82 -7.35 10.01
N LYS A 114 12.87 -8.68 9.96
CA LYS A 114 13.87 -9.50 10.68
C LYS A 114 14.50 -10.49 9.71
N LYS A 115 15.84 -10.57 9.71
CA LYS A 115 16.59 -11.63 9.04
C LYS A 115 16.71 -12.81 9.99
N LEU A 116 16.26 -13.99 9.58
CA LEU A 116 16.34 -15.19 10.39
C LEU A 116 17.78 -15.76 10.40
N LYS A 117 18.07 -16.64 11.35
CA LYS A 117 19.40 -17.31 11.44
C LYS A 117 19.73 -18.11 10.17
N ALA A 118 18.71 -18.61 9.46
CA ALA A 118 18.87 -19.31 8.18
C ALA A 118 19.12 -18.36 6.98
N GLY A 119 19.17 -17.05 7.21
CA GLY A 119 19.43 -16.04 6.19
C GLY A 119 18.20 -15.51 5.47
N ASN A 120 17.06 -16.19 5.52
CA ASN A 120 15.80 -15.72 4.94
C ASN A 120 15.09 -14.67 5.81
N LEU A 121 14.13 -13.96 5.23
CA LEU A 121 13.32 -12.98 5.97
C LEU A 121 12.27 -13.68 6.85
N GLY A 122 12.05 -13.13 8.03
CA GLY A 122 11.00 -13.58 8.93
C GLY A 122 9.62 -13.25 8.35
N LYS A 123 8.60 -14.07 8.66
CA LYS A 123 7.23 -13.82 8.21
C LYS A 123 6.77 -12.43 8.65
N ASN A 124 6.31 -11.63 7.70
CA ASN A 124 5.79 -10.28 7.91
C ASN A 124 4.80 -9.98 6.77
N ASP A 125 3.67 -9.36 7.09
CA ASP A 125 2.63 -9.03 6.10
C ASP A 125 3.09 -7.97 5.09
N ASP A 126 4.09 -7.16 5.44
CA ASP A 126 4.67 -6.15 4.56
C ASP A 126 5.66 -6.74 3.52
N LEU A 127 6.05 -8.02 3.65
CA LEU A 127 6.89 -8.71 2.66
C LEU A 127 6.04 -9.24 1.52
N ILE A 128 6.35 -8.88 0.29
CA ILE A 128 5.60 -9.33 -0.90
C ILE A 128 6.56 -9.80 -2.00
N THR A 129 6.07 -10.65 -2.89
CA THR A 129 6.82 -11.12 -4.05
C THR A 129 6.86 -10.06 -5.16
N LEU A 130 7.71 -10.25 -6.17
CA LEU A 130 7.72 -9.39 -7.35
C LEU A 130 6.38 -9.44 -8.11
N ASP A 131 5.77 -10.62 -8.18
CA ASP A 131 4.47 -10.81 -8.82
C ASP A 131 3.37 -10.06 -8.06
N ASP A 132 3.41 -10.06 -6.73
CA ASP A 132 2.46 -9.30 -5.90
C ASP A 132 2.61 -7.80 -6.12
N PHE A 133 3.84 -7.28 -6.26
CA PHE A 133 4.05 -5.88 -6.64
C PHE A 133 3.41 -5.57 -8.00
N ASN A 134 3.64 -6.43 -9.00
CA ASN A 134 3.07 -6.26 -10.33
C ASN A 134 1.53 -6.30 -10.29
N HIS A 135 0.95 -7.22 -9.54
CA HIS A 135 -0.50 -7.33 -9.35
C HIS A 135 -1.08 -6.08 -8.65
N LEU A 136 -0.44 -5.57 -7.60
CA LEU A 136 -0.86 -4.34 -6.94
C LEU A 136 -0.80 -3.12 -7.87
N ILE A 137 0.25 -3.02 -8.69
CA ILE A 137 0.38 -1.95 -9.69
C ILE A 137 -0.73 -2.06 -10.75
N ALA A 138 -0.99 -3.25 -11.27
CA ALA A 138 -2.04 -3.48 -12.25
C ALA A 138 -3.42 -3.13 -11.70
N LYS A 139 -3.74 -3.57 -10.46
CA LYS A 139 -5.00 -3.22 -9.79
C LYS A 139 -5.13 -1.72 -9.56
N ASN A 140 -4.05 -1.06 -9.13
CA ASN A 140 -4.04 0.38 -8.92
C ASN A 140 -4.32 1.14 -10.22
N ARG A 141 -3.73 0.72 -11.34
CA ARG A 141 -4.01 1.28 -12.67
C ARG A 141 -5.47 1.07 -13.07
N ALA A 142 -6.03 -0.13 -12.89
CA ALA A 142 -7.43 -0.43 -13.16
C ALA A 142 -8.37 0.48 -12.36
N ASN A 143 -8.11 0.65 -11.07
CA ASN A 143 -8.87 1.56 -10.22
C ASN A 143 -8.80 3.03 -10.70
N MET A 144 -7.64 3.48 -11.21
CA MET A 144 -7.49 4.83 -11.77
C MET A 144 -8.26 5.00 -13.08
N VAL A 145 -8.21 4.01 -13.96
CA VAL A 145 -8.94 4.02 -15.23
C VAL A 145 -10.45 4.06 -14.97
N GLU A 146 -10.95 3.16 -14.11
CA GLU A 146 -12.36 3.13 -13.72
C GLU A 146 -12.83 4.47 -13.14
N ALA A 147 -12.03 5.08 -12.26
CA ALA A 147 -12.35 6.39 -11.70
C ALA A 147 -12.36 7.48 -12.78
N GLY A 148 -11.41 7.45 -13.71
CA GLY A 148 -11.34 8.38 -14.85
C GLY A 148 -12.54 8.27 -15.77
N GLU A 149 -12.96 7.06 -16.11
CA GLU A 149 -14.14 6.79 -16.94
C GLU A 149 -15.43 7.27 -16.28
N LYS A 150 -15.61 7.04 -14.98
CA LYS A 150 -16.75 7.58 -14.21
C LYS A 150 -16.78 9.10 -14.22
N ILE A 151 -15.64 9.75 -14.04
CA ILE A 151 -15.53 11.21 -14.10
C ILE A 151 -15.91 11.72 -15.50
N LEU A 152 -15.37 11.12 -16.56
CA LEU A 152 -15.62 11.51 -17.94
C LEU A 152 -17.07 11.25 -18.40
N SER A 153 -17.70 10.19 -17.89
CA SER A 153 -19.11 9.88 -18.15
C SER A 153 -20.10 10.75 -17.35
N GLY A 154 -19.59 11.57 -16.41
CA GLY A 154 -20.43 12.40 -15.54
C GLY A 154 -21.18 11.59 -14.48
N ASP A 155 -20.62 10.45 -14.03
CA ASP A 155 -21.20 9.68 -12.94
C ASP A 155 -21.01 10.44 -11.62
N LEU A 156 -22.10 10.97 -11.09
CA LEU A 156 -22.15 11.75 -9.84
C LEU A 156 -22.72 10.97 -8.66
N LYS A 157 -22.82 9.64 -8.75
CA LYS A 157 -23.36 8.82 -7.68
C LYS A 157 -22.54 8.96 -6.40
N LEU A 158 -23.25 9.10 -5.30
CA LEU A 158 -22.68 9.14 -3.97
C LEU A 158 -22.68 7.74 -3.36
N ASP A 159 -21.55 7.04 -3.48
CA ASP A 159 -21.35 5.68 -2.95
C ASP A 159 -20.24 5.66 -1.86
N PRO A 160 -20.43 6.34 -0.71
CA PRO A 160 -19.41 6.35 0.34
C PRO A 160 -19.28 4.98 1.01
N ILE A 161 -18.14 4.72 1.62
CA ILE A 161 -17.91 3.49 2.41
C ILE A 161 -18.47 3.69 3.82
N LYS A 162 -19.36 2.80 4.26
CA LYS A 162 -20.04 2.90 5.56
C LYS A 162 -19.14 2.59 6.74
N GLU A 163 -18.19 1.66 6.59
CA GLU A 163 -17.48 1.05 7.72
C GLU A 163 -16.27 1.85 8.21
N ARG A 164 -16.05 3.03 7.67
CA ARG A 164 -15.03 3.94 8.19
C ARG A 164 -15.61 4.83 9.27
N PRO A 165 -14.90 5.07 10.39
CA PRO A 165 -15.36 5.92 11.48
C PRO A 165 -15.59 7.37 11.03
N TYR A 166 -15.00 7.77 9.91
CA TYR A 166 -15.14 9.10 9.35
C TYR A 166 -15.22 9.03 7.81
N THR A 167 -16.34 9.46 7.27
CA THR A 167 -16.54 9.63 5.83
C THR A 167 -16.83 11.12 5.57
N PRO A 168 -15.91 11.89 4.96
CA PRO A 168 -16.04 13.34 4.78
C PRO A 168 -17.35 13.78 4.14
N THR A 169 -17.88 13.00 3.21
CA THR A 169 -19.13 13.27 2.50
C THR A 169 -20.39 13.03 3.33
N VAL A 170 -20.30 12.21 4.38
CA VAL A 170 -21.45 11.82 5.22
C VAL A 170 -21.46 12.50 6.58
N SER A 171 -20.30 12.60 7.23
CA SER A 171 -20.16 13.11 8.61
C SER A 171 -19.17 14.25 8.76
N GLY A 172 -18.53 14.67 7.67
CA GLY A 172 -17.49 15.70 7.63
C GLY A 172 -17.95 17.06 7.10
N PRO A 173 -17.00 17.96 6.84
CA PRO A 173 -17.28 19.32 6.35
C PRO A 173 -17.99 19.37 5.00
N TYR A 174 -17.90 18.31 4.20
CA TYR A 174 -18.52 18.22 2.89
C TYR A 174 -19.98 17.72 2.91
N ARG A 175 -20.52 17.40 4.10
CA ARG A 175 -21.90 16.92 4.23
C ARG A 175 -22.94 17.89 3.65
N ALA A 176 -22.73 19.20 3.82
CA ALA A 176 -23.64 20.22 3.32
C ALA A 176 -23.67 20.27 1.78
N ILE A 177 -22.58 19.86 1.12
CA ILE A 177 -22.46 19.82 -0.34
C ILE A 177 -23.01 18.50 -0.89
N SER A 178 -22.60 17.37 -0.31
CA SER A 178 -22.99 16.05 -0.76
C SER A 178 -24.47 15.75 -0.52
N GLN A 179 -25.02 16.26 0.57
CA GLN A 179 -26.41 16.00 1.03
C GLN A 179 -26.78 14.52 1.00
N PHE A 180 -25.77 13.66 1.28
CA PHE A 180 -25.97 12.21 1.26
C PHE A 180 -27.05 11.77 2.24
N ASP A 181 -28.08 11.12 1.72
CA ASP A 181 -29.15 10.50 2.49
C ASP A 181 -29.38 9.09 1.95
N ASN A 182 -29.07 8.09 2.75
CA ASN A 182 -29.19 6.67 2.41
C ASN A 182 -30.65 6.17 2.34
N THR A 183 -31.64 7.01 2.63
CA THR A 183 -33.06 6.71 2.41
C THR A 183 -33.47 6.93 0.95
N LEU A 184 -32.68 7.69 0.21
CA LEU A 184 -32.91 7.93 -1.21
C LEU A 184 -32.39 6.74 -2.05
N PRO A 185 -33.18 6.27 -3.06
CA PRO A 185 -32.81 5.10 -3.87
C PRO A 185 -31.50 5.24 -4.64
N GLU A 186 -31.14 6.45 -5.03
CA GLU A 186 -29.92 6.79 -5.75
C GLU A 186 -28.67 6.78 -4.88
N ASN A 187 -28.83 6.95 -3.56
CA ASN A 187 -27.72 7.00 -2.60
C ASN A 187 -27.56 5.66 -1.92
N ARG A 188 -26.37 5.10 -1.98
CA ARG A 188 -26.05 3.83 -1.30
C ARG A 188 -24.64 3.83 -0.76
N TYR A 189 -24.40 2.98 0.25
CA TYR A 189 -23.05 2.73 0.73
C TYR A 189 -22.39 1.65 -0.11
N ARG A 190 -21.12 1.87 -0.50
CA ARG A 190 -20.27 0.79 -1.01
C ARG A 190 -19.94 -0.20 0.09
N LYS A 191 -19.99 -1.48 -0.26
CA LYS A 191 -19.59 -2.55 0.65
C LYS A 191 -18.05 -2.53 0.77
N TYR A 192 -17.57 -2.46 2.00
CA TYR A 192 -16.16 -2.60 2.34
C TYR A 192 -16.03 -3.77 3.32
N ILE A 193 -15.21 -4.75 2.96
CA ILE A 193 -14.88 -5.90 3.83
C ILE A 193 -13.39 -5.83 4.07
N LYS A 194 -12.99 -5.83 5.34
CA LYS A 194 -11.58 -5.94 5.68
C LYS A 194 -11.10 -7.35 5.32
N LEU A 195 -10.19 -7.43 4.36
CA LEU A 195 -9.61 -8.66 3.84
C LEU A 195 -8.21 -8.86 4.42
N SER A 196 -7.76 -10.11 4.50
CA SER A 196 -6.35 -10.42 4.74
C SER A 196 -5.50 -10.05 3.52
N LYS A 197 -4.19 -9.98 3.69
CA LYS A 197 -3.24 -9.80 2.58
C LYS A 197 -3.42 -10.88 1.51
N GLU A 198 -3.48 -12.13 1.95
CA GLU A 198 -3.61 -13.29 1.10
C GLU A 198 -4.90 -13.24 0.28
N ASP A 199 -6.03 -12.90 0.92
CA ASP A 199 -7.32 -12.75 0.24
C ASP A 199 -7.30 -11.62 -0.80
N VAL A 200 -6.66 -10.49 -0.48
CA VAL A 200 -6.52 -9.35 -1.40
C VAL A 200 -5.71 -9.76 -2.63
N LEU A 201 -4.53 -10.37 -2.41
CA LEU A 201 -3.65 -10.77 -3.52
C LEU A 201 -4.30 -11.84 -4.40
N SER A 202 -5.01 -12.82 -3.80
CA SER A 202 -5.77 -13.83 -4.55
C SER A 202 -6.84 -13.20 -5.42
N LYS A 203 -7.65 -12.28 -4.85
CA LYS A 203 -8.70 -11.59 -5.60
C LYS A 203 -8.16 -10.76 -6.77
N ILE A 204 -7.07 -10.02 -6.54
CA ILE A 204 -6.43 -9.22 -7.60
C ILE A 204 -5.97 -10.13 -8.73
N LYS A 205 -5.35 -11.26 -8.40
CA LYS A 205 -4.89 -12.24 -9.38
C LYS A 205 -6.04 -12.82 -10.20
N GLU A 206 -7.11 -13.24 -9.55
CA GLU A 206 -8.32 -13.76 -10.20
C GLU A 206 -8.95 -12.73 -11.16
N GLU A 207 -9.03 -11.45 -10.75
CA GLU A 207 -9.54 -10.36 -11.58
C GLU A 207 -8.67 -10.13 -12.83
N ILE A 208 -7.34 -10.13 -12.69
CA ILE A 208 -6.41 -9.94 -13.80
C ILE A 208 -6.46 -11.13 -14.78
N GLU A 209 -6.48 -12.36 -14.27
CA GLU A 209 -6.56 -13.57 -15.08
C GLU A 209 -7.90 -13.64 -15.84
N GLY A 210 -9.02 -13.27 -15.20
CA GLY A 210 -10.33 -13.21 -15.82
C GLY A 210 -10.39 -12.22 -16.99
N HIS A 211 -9.87 -11.01 -16.81
CA HIS A 211 -9.81 -10.00 -17.89
C HIS A 211 -8.96 -10.45 -19.08
N ASN A 212 -7.86 -11.18 -18.83
CA ASN A 212 -7.01 -11.69 -19.90
C ASN A 212 -7.69 -12.79 -20.73
N GLN A 213 -8.59 -13.59 -20.13
CA GLN A 213 -9.37 -14.60 -20.84
C GLN A 213 -10.44 -13.95 -21.73
N GLU A 214 -11.21 -13.00 -21.21
CA GLU A 214 -12.23 -12.26 -21.99
C GLU A 214 -11.61 -11.52 -23.18
N SER A 215 -10.46 -10.88 -23.00
CA SER A 215 -9.76 -10.17 -24.07
C SER A 215 -9.22 -11.09 -25.17
N ASN A 216 -8.88 -12.33 -24.86
CA ASN A 216 -8.40 -13.31 -25.83
C ASN A 216 -9.56 -13.91 -26.63
N GLU A 217 -10.72 -14.13 -26.01
CA GLU A 217 -11.92 -14.65 -26.67
C GLU A 217 -12.49 -13.63 -27.69
N GLU A 218 -12.51 -12.34 -27.33
CA GLU A 218 -12.94 -11.26 -28.25
C GLU A 218 -11.97 -11.04 -29.43
N GLY A 219 -10.68 -11.37 -29.26
CA GLY A 219 -9.66 -11.27 -30.30
C GLY A 219 -9.68 -12.42 -31.34
N GLU A 220 -10.27 -13.56 -31.00
CA GLU A 220 -10.41 -14.71 -31.92
C GLU A 220 -11.70 -14.66 -32.76
N GLU A 221 -12.66 -13.79 -32.46
CA GLU A 221 -13.91 -13.61 -33.21
C GLU A 221 -13.85 -12.51 -34.29
N GLN A 222 -12.70 -11.85 -34.49
CA GLN A 222 -12.46 -10.85 -35.56
C GLN A 222 -11.51 -11.39 -36.65
#